data_86d99078a72007a9775b0cbd73100a4c
#
_entry.id   86d99078a72007a9775b0cbd73100a4c
#
_cell.length_a   1.000
_cell.length_b   1.000
_cell.length_c   1.000
_cell.angle_alpha   90.00
_cell.angle_beta   90.00
_cell.angle_gamma   90.00
#
_symmetry.space_group_name_H-M   'P 1'
#
loop_
_entity.id
_entity.type
_entity.pdbx_description
1 polymer ?
#
loop_
_entity_poly.entity_id
_entity_poly.type
_entity_poly.pdbx_seq_one_letter_code
_entity_poly.pdbx_strand_id
1 'polypeptide(L)'
;MTNAPKTVLAIHDLPGFGRAALSVIVPVLSALGVQAVALPTAVLSTHTGGLGAPARLADPAYGPAALAHYHRLGVKFDCIYSGYLADAAQAKLVQQAFALWPRAFKVVDPVLGDGGRLYSGLGADMVPAMYDLCSHADLIVPNVTEAALLLGDPLPGVGSAEQAAAQAARLTRIAPQVVVTGVTGLGGGRYIGCVGAARGGEGYAVKTPLQPRMFHGTGDIFASVL
;
A
#
# COMPACT_ATOMS: atom_id res chain seq x y z
N MET A 1 -17.98 -28.77 3.15
CA MET A 1 -18.06 -27.37 3.61
C MET A 1 -17.53 -26.51 2.49
N THR A 2 -18.39 -25.78 1.77
CA THR A 2 -17.94 -24.78 0.79
C THR A 2 -17.27 -23.66 1.56
N ASN A 3 -15.94 -23.61 1.49
CA ASN A 3 -15.21 -22.48 2.07
C ASN A 3 -15.63 -21.23 1.27
N ALA A 4 -16.38 -20.32 1.89
CA ALA A 4 -16.66 -19.03 1.30
C ALA A 4 -15.32 -18.33 0.96
N PRO A 5 -15.21 -17.63 -0.17
CA PRO A 5 -13.99 -16.92 -0.52
C PRO A 5 -13.65 -15.92 0.57
N LYS A 6 -12.35 -15.73 0.81
CA LYS A 6 -11.86 -14.66 1.67
C LYS A 6 -12.27 -13.31 1.10
N THR A 7 -12.60 -12.36 1.96
CA THR A 7 -13.10 -11.04 1.55
C THR A 7 -12.13 -9.95 1.99
N VAL A 8 -11.68 -9.15 1.02
CA VAL A 8 -10.74 -8.04 1.23
C VAL A 8 -11.44 -6.72 0.95
N LEU A 9 -11.42 -5.78 1.91
CA LEU A 9 -11.79 -4.39 1.70
C LEU A 9 -10.55 -3.64 1.18
N ALA A 10 -10.58 -3.23 -0.09
CA ALA A 10 -9.51 -2.45 -0.72
C ALA A 10 -9.88 -0.96 -0.75
N ILE A 11 -9.14 -0.14 -0.01
CA ILE A 11 -9.36 1.31 0.13
C ILE A 11 -8.25 2.05 -0.64
N HIS A 12 -8.56 2.48 -1.87
CA HIS A 12 -7.65 3.11 -2.81
C HIS A 12 -8.38 4.06 -3.77
N ASP A 13 -7.64 4.82 -4.59
CA ASP A 13 -8.21 5.48 -5.75
C ASP A 13 -8.59 4.47 -6.86
N LEU A 14 -9.45 4.94 -7.76
CA LEU A 14 -9.87 4.19 -8.95
C LEU A 14 -9.54 4.98 -10.22
N PRO A 15 -8.40 4.73 -10.88
CA PRO A 15 -8.08 5.33 -12.16
C PRO A 15 -8.81 4.64 -13.31
N GLY A 16 -9.36 5.42 -14.25
CA GLY A 16 -10.00 4.91 -15.46
C GLY A 16 -8.98 4.41 -16.48
N PHE A 17 -8.00 5.26 -16.84
CA PHE A 17 -6.92 4.88 -17.74
C PHE A 17 -5.62 4.66 -16.96
N GLY A 18 -4.91 3.59 -17.33
CA GLY A 18 -3.72 3.12 -16.63
C GLY A 18 -4.05 2.03 -15.59
N ARG A 19 -3.14 1.08 -15.45
CA ARG A 19 -3.33 -0.08 -14.58
C ARG A 19 -2.63 0.16 -13.26
N ALA A 20 -3.32 0.78 -12.32
CA ALA A 20 -2.85 1.04 -10.97
C ALA A 20 -4.03 1.01 -9.99
N ALA A 21 -3.77 0.95 -8.72
CA ALA A 21 -4.74 1.01 -7.63
C ALA A 21 -5.92 0.03 -7.82
N LEU A 22 -7.17 0.41 -7.56
CA LEU A 22 -8.33 -0.51 -7.64
C LEU A 22 -8.51 -1.15 -9.02
N SER A 23 -8.09 -0.48 -10.11
CA SER A 23 -8.20 -1.05 -11.46
C SER A 23 -7.30 -2.27 -11.70
N VAL A 24 -6.30 -2.49 -10.84
CA VAL A 24 -5.41 -3.65 -10.84
C VAL A 24 -5.63 -4.56 -9.63
N ILE A 25 -5.89 -4.00 -8.46
CA ILE A 25 -6.09 -4.75 -7.21
C ILE A 25 -7.29 -5.69 -7.33
N VAL A 26 -8.43 -5.17 -7.80
CA VAL A 26 -9.67 -5.96 -7.90
C VAL A 26 -9.52 -7.19 -8.81
N PRO A 27 -9.04 -7.07 -10.05
CA PRO A 27 -8.86 -8.25 -10.90
C PRO A 27 -7.80 -9.22 -10.37
N VAL A 28 -6.71 -8.75 -9.74
CA VAL A 28 -5.68 -9.61 -9.16
C VAL A 28 -6.26 -10.44 -8.00
N LEU A 29 -6.90 -9.81 -7.03
CA LEU A 29 -7.54 -10.51 -5.91
C LEU A 29 -8.61 -11.48 -6.41
N SER A 30 -9.42 -11.09 -7.39
CA SER A 30 -10.44 -11.96 -7.97
C SER A 30 -9.84 -13.19 -8.66
N ALA A 31 -8.72 -13.03 -9.38
CA ALA A 31 -7.99 -14.13 -9.99
C ALA A 31 -7.40 -15.12 -8.97
N LEU A 32 -7.10 -14.63 -7.77
CA LEU A 32 -6.64 -15.45 -6.64
C LEU A 32 -7.80 -16.11 -5.86
N GLY A 33 -9.05 -15.96 -6.30
CA GLY A 33 -10.22 -16.52 -5.64
C GLY A 33 -10.67 -15.74 -4.40
N VAL A 34 -10.23 -14.50 -4.26
CA VAL A 34 -10.58 -13.60 -3.15
C VAL A 34 -11.69 -12.64 -3.61
N GLN A 35 -12.70 -12.43 -2.77
CA GLN A 35 -13.71 -11.41 -3.01
C GLN A 35 -13.14 -10.02 -2.67
N ALA A 36 -12.82 -9.23 -3.69
CA ALA A 36 -12.40 -7.85 -3.52
C ALA A 36 -13.62 -6.93 -3.40
N VAL A 37 -13.69 -6.19 -2.30
CA VAL A 37 -14.69 -5.11 -2.08
C VAL A 37 -13.97 -3.78 -2.22
N ALA A 38 -14.24 -3.07 -3.32
CA ALA A 38 -13.61 -1.79 -3.61
C ALA A 38 -14.28 -0.66 -2.82
N LEU A 39 -13.47 0.14 -2.11
CA LEU A 39 -13.87 1.43 -1.53
C LEU A 39 -13.02 2.53 -2.15
N PRO A 40 -13.49 3.17 -3.24
CA PRO A 40 -12.73 4.22 -3.90
C PRO A 40 -12.66 5.48 -3.04
N THR A 41 -11.44 5.97 -2.80
CA THR A 41 -11.16 7.25 -2.15
C THR A 41 -11.31 8.43 -3.11
N ALA A 42 -11.11 8.17 -4.39
CA ALA A 42 -11.40 9.06 -5.51
C ALA A 42 -11.54 8.25 -6.81
N VAL A 43 -12.33 8.76 -7.76
CA VAL A 43 -12.31 8.28 -9.14
C VAL A 43 -11.49 9.25 -9.98
N LEU A 44 -10.50 8.75 -10.70
CA LEU A 44 -9.59 9.55 -11.51
C LEU A 44 -9.72 9.17 -13.00
N SER A 45 -9.59 10.15 -13.90
CA SER A 45 -9.59 9.84 -15.35
C SER A 45 -8.37 9.01 -15.76
N THR A 46 -7.22 9.22 -15.08
CA THR A 46 -5.97 8.45 -15.25
C THR A 46 -5.29 8.31 -13.89
N HIS A 47 -4.32 7.39 -13.75
CA HIS A 47 -3.41 7.45 -12.60
C HIS A 47 -2.55 8.71 -12.64
N THR A 48 -1.94 9.10 -11.51
CA THR A 48 -1.20 10.37 -11.35
C THR A 48 0.25 10.30 -11.86
N GLY A 49 0.75 9.14 -12.25
CA GLY A 49 2.15 8.94 -12.64
C GLY A 49 2.41 9.25 -14.11
N GLY A 50 2.90 10.46 -14.44
CA GLY A 50 3.41 10.78 -15.78
C GLY A 50 2.36 11.10 -16.85
N LEU A 51 1.07 11.15 -16.51
CA LEU A 51 -0.04 11.42 -17.45
C LEU A 51 -0.68 12.81 -17.27
N GLY A 52 0.00 13.71 -16.56
CA GLY A 52 -0.54 15.03 -16.23
C GLY A 52 -1.54 15.02 -15.08
N ALA A 53 -2.32 16.10 -14.95
CA ALA A 53 -3.33 16.22 -13.90
C ALA A 53 -4.63 15.54 -14.34
N PRO A 54 -5.10 14.48 -13.64
CA PRO A 54 -6.34 13.81 -14.00
C PRO A 54 -7.57 14.63 -13.62
N ALA A 55 -8.67 14.46 -14.34
CA ALA A 55 -9.97 14.82 -13.82
C ALA A 55 -10.28 13.95 -12.59
N ARG A 56 -10.85 14.56 -11.55
CA ARG A 56 -11.06 13.91 -10.25
C ARG A 56 -12.50 14.07 -9.77
N LEU A 57 -13.11 12.98 -9.35
CA LEU A 57 -14.34 12.95 -8.57
C LEU A 57 -14.02 12.37 -7.20
N ALA A 58 -14.27 13.11 -6.15
CA ALA A 58 -14.14 12.66 -4.77
C ALA A 58 -15.24 13.27 -3.91
N ASP A 59 -15.85 12.44 -3.10
CA ASP A 59 -16.83 12.87 -2.09
C ASP A 59 -16.35 12.40 -0.72
N PRO A 60 -15.98 13.31 0.19
CA PRO A 60 -15.50 12.94 1.52
C PRO A 60 -16.57 12.25 2.38
N ALA A 61 -17.86 12.41 2.06
CA ALA A 61 -18.93 11.75 2.79
C ALA A 61 -19.14 10.29 2.38
N TYR A 62 -18.70 9.91 1.16
CA TYR A 62 -18.94 8.56 0.62
C TYR A 62 -18.25 7.47 1.46
N GLY A 63 -16.97 7.61 1.77
CA GLY A 63 -16.20 6.60 2.49
C GLY A 63 -16.82 6.25 3.86
N PRO A 64 -17.03 7.22 4.76
CA PRO A 64 -17.69 6.97 6.05
C PRO A 64 -19.10 6.37 5.91
N ALA A 65 -19.89 6.81 4.94
CA ALA A 65 -21.23 6.29 4.68
C ALA A 65 -21.18 4.81 4.21
N ALA A 66 -20.24 4.47 3.32
CA ALA A 66 -20.03 3.10 2.85
C ALA A 66 -19.60 2.18 3.98
N LEU A 67 -18.63 2.57 4.81
CA LEU A 67 -18.19 1.78 5.98
C LEU A 67 -19.36 1.53 6.95
N ALA A 68 -20.13 2.57 7.27
CA ALA A 68 -21.30 2.45 8.12
C ALA A 68 -22.35 1.52 7.50
N HIS A 69 -22.54 1.55 6.18
CA HIS A 69 -23.45 0.65 5.47
C HIS A 69 -23.00 -0.79 5.54
N TYR A 70 -21.74 -1.10 5.21
CA TYR A 70 -21.18 -2.44 5.32
C TYR A 70 -21.30 -3.00 6.74
N HIS A 71 -21.04 -2.17 7.74
CA HIS A 71 -21.16 -2.57 9.14
C HIS A 71 -22.61 -2.91 9.52
N ARG A 72 -23.60 -2.10 9.09
CA ARG A 72 -25.03 -2.40 9.32
C ARG A 72 -25.50 -3.68 8.63
N LEU A 73 -24.93 -4.00 7.44
CA LEU A 73 -25.21 -5.24 6.72
C LEU A 73 -24.55 -6.47 7.37
N GLY A 74 -23.71 -6.27 8.38
CA GLY A 74 -22.96 -7.36 9.02
C GLY A 74 -21.87 -7.96 8.14
N VAL A 75 -21.40 -7.21 7.11
CA VAL A 75 -20.29 -7.65 6.24
C VAL A 75 -19.05 -7.89 7.10
N LYS A 76 -18.38 -9.01 6.85
CA LYS A 76 -17.11 -9.35 7.51
C LYS A 76 -15.99 -9.27 6.48
N PHE A 77 -14.89 -8.63 6.85
CA PHE A 77 -13.68 -8.61 6.07
C PHE A 77 -12.61 -9.46 6.74
N ASP A 78 -11.94 -10.32 5.96
CA ASP A 78 -10.77 -11.06 6.41
C ASP A 78 -9.51 -10.18 6.39
N CYS A 79 -9.46 -9.23 5.44
CA CYS A 79 -8.36 -8.28 5.30
C CYS A 79 -8.89 -6.89 4.92
N ILE A 80 -8.18 -5.86 5.36
CA ILE A 80 -8.34 -4.47 4.91
C ILE A 80 -7.01 -4.05 4.33
N TYR A 81 -7.01 -3.68 3.06
CA TYR A 81 -5.83 -3.23 2.32
C TYR A 81 -6.01 -1.79 1.88
N SER A 82 -5.11 -0.91 2.28
CA SER A 82 -5.07 0.49 1.85
C SER A 82 -3.78 0.84 1.13
N GLY A 83 -3.84 1.74 0.16
CA GLY A 83 -2.69 2.26 -0.53
C GLY A 83 -2.74 3.78 -0.69
N TYR A 84 -2.81 4.31 -1.93
CA TYR A 84 -2.78 5.75 -2.14
C TYR A 84 -3.93 6.47 -1.45
N LEU A 85 -3.56 7.43 -0.61
CA LEU A 85 -4.46 8.34 0.11
C LEU A 85 -4.03 9.78 -0.22
N ALA A 86 -4.99 10.61 -0.60
CA ALA A 86 -4.70 11.97 -1.06
C ALA A 86 -4.48 12.97 0.09
N ASP A 87 -5.00 12.68 1.28
CA ASP A 87 -4.95 13.56 2.45
C ASP A 87 -5.06 12.78 3.76
N ALA A 88 -4.78 13.47 4.87
CA ALA A 88 -4.84 12.88 6.22
C ALA A 88 -6.27 12.46 6.64
N ALA A 89 -7.33 13.04 6.05
CA ALA A 89 -8.70 12.62 6.35
C ALA A 89 -8.97 11.21 5.80
N GLN A 90 -8.40 10.86 4.65
CA GLN A 90 -8.48 9.51 4.11
C GLN A 90 -7.69 8.50 4.95
N ALA A 91 -6.56 8.89 5.56
CA ALA A 91 -5.87 8.03 6.52
C ALA A 91 -6.76 7.73 7.75
N LYS A 92 -7.47 8.72 8.27
CA LYS A 92 -8.46 8.53 9.34
C LYS A 92 -9.63 7.63 8.93
N LEU A 93 -10.07 7.69 7.68
CA LEU A 93 -11.08 6.77 7.14
C LEU A 93 -10.60 5.31 7.21
N VAL A 94 -9.34 5.04 6.86
CA VAL A 94 -8.77 3.70 6.96
C VAL A 94 -8.70 3.25 8.42
N GLN A 95 -8.28 4.11 9.35
CA GLN A 95 -8.28 3.81 10.79
C GLN A 95 -9.71 3.51 11.30
N GLN A 96 -10.72 4.24 10.81
CA GLN A 96 -12.12 3.92 11.11
C GLN A 96 -12.49 2.52 10.63
N ALA A 97 -12.06 2.11 9.43
CA ALA A 97 -12.28 0.74 8.95
C ALA A 97 -11.57 -0.28 9.85
N PHE A 98 -10.34 -0.03 10.28
CA PHE A 98 -9.62 -0.90 11.22
C PHE A 98 -10.37 -1.07 12.56
N ALA A 99 -10.97 0.00 13.07
CA ALA A 99 -11.75 -0.03 14.30
C ALA A 99 -13.08 -0.81 14.15
N LEU A 100 -13.75 -0.68 13.00
CA LEU A 100 -15.01 -1.39 12.72
C LEU A 100 -14.79 -2.90 12.51
N TRP A 101 -13.64 -3.32 11.98
CA TRP A 101 -13.29 -4.73 11.76
C TRP A 101 -11.95 -5.09 12.43
N PRO A 102 -11.88 -5.13 13.76
CA PRO A 102 -10.62 -5.29 14.49
C PRO A 102 -9.94 -6.65 14.26
N ARG A 103 -10.68 -7.65 13.80
CA ARG A 103 -10.16 -9.00 13.50
C ARG A 103 -9.65 -9.15 12.07
N ALA A 104 -9.92 -8.19 11.19
CA ALA A 104 -9.38 -8.19 9.83
C ALA A 104 -7.87 -8.00 9.86
N PHE A 105 -7.14 -8.72 9.02
CA PHE A 105 -5.71 -8.47 8.80
C PHE A 105 -5.52 -7.13 8.10
N LYS A 106 -4.65 -6.27 8.60
CA LYS A 106 -4.49 -4.89 8.16
C LYS A 106 -3.22 -4.74 7.36
N VAL A 107 -3.34 -4.45 6.08
CA VAL A 107 -2.23 -4.19 5.16
C VAL A 107 -2.24 -2.72 4.76
N VAL A 108 -1.10 -2.06 4.92
CA VAL A 108 -0.90 -0.67 4.47
C VAL A 108 0.25 -0.63 3.48
N ASP A 109 -0.03 -0.24 2.25
CA ASP A 109 0.95 0.23 1.29
C ASP A 109 1.06 1.75 1.46
N PRO A 110 2.15 2.26 2.06
CA PRO A 110 2.24 3.66 2.46
C PRO A 110 2.65 4.55 1.30
N VAL A 111 1.82 4.62 0.26
CA VAL A 111 2.08 5.33 -0.98
C VAL A 111 2.34 6.81 -0.75
N LEU A 112 3.61 7.17 -0.56
CA LEU A 112 4.09 8.53 -0.29
C LEU A 112 5.01 9.06 -1.37
N GLY A 113 5.78 8.20 -2.04
CA GLY A 113 6.78 8.64 -2.99
C GLY A 113 7.58 7.50 -3.59
N ASP A 114 8.42 7.81 -4.59
CA ASP A 114 9.31 6.87 -5.24
C ASP A 114 10.55 7.60 -5.80
N GLY A 115 11.62 6.86 -6.08
CA GLY A 115 12.85 7.40 -6.66
C GLY A 115 13.48 8.52 -5.83
N GLY A 116 13.40 8.47 -4.51
CA GLY A 116 13.92 9.49 -3.59
C GLY A 116 13.10 10.78 -3.57
N ARG A 117 11.83 10.76 -3.95
CA ARG A 117 10.97 11.95 -4.00
C ARG A 117 9.56 11.64 -3.49
N LEU A 118 8.95 12.60 -2.79
CA LEU A 118 7.52 12.58 -2.51
C LEU A 118 6.71 12.72 -3.80
N TYR A 119 5.57 12.09 -3.87
CA TYR A 119 4.62 12.31 -4.96
C TYR A 119 4.07 13.74 -4.91
N SER A 120 3.95 14.34 -6.09
CA SER A 120 3.38 15.69 -6.23
C SER A 120 1.92 15.71 -5.76
N GLY A 121 1.55 16.74 -5.01
CA GLY A 121 0.20 16.94 -4.50
C GLY A 121 -0.06 16.38 -3.11
N LEU A 122 0.88 15.65 -2.49
CA LEU A 122 0.77 15.26 -1.09
C LEU A 122 1.17 16.44 -0.18
N GLY A 123 0.34 16.72 0.82
CA GLY A 123 0.63 17.72 1.85
C GLY A 123 1.72 17.29 2.81
N ALA A 124 2.31 18.25 3.53
CA ALA A 124 3.36 17.97 4.52
C ALA A 124 2.85 17.13 5.72
N ASP A 125 1.55 17.08 5.92
CA ASP A 125 0.86 16.31 6.95
C ASP A 125 0.68 14.81 6.59
N MET A 126 0.95 14.43 5.32
CA MET A 126 0.76 13.04 4.88
C MET A 126 1.77 12.07 5.48
N VAL A 127 3.03 12.45 5.62
CA VAL A 127 4.05 11.56 6.20
C VAL A 127 3.70 11.20 7.65
N PRO A 128 3.41 12.15 8.56
CA PRO A 128 2.98 11.81 9.91
C PRO A 128 1.64 11.07 9.96
N ALA A 129 0.67 11.39 9.08
CA ALA A 129 -0.60 10.67 9.02
C ALA A 129 -0.42 9.21 8.56
N MET A 130 0.45 8.97 7.59
CA MET A 130 0.77 7.63 7.11
C MET A 130 1.57 6.85 8.15
N TYR A 131 2.51 7.49 8.85
CA TYR A 131 3.24 6.87 9.96
C TYR A 131 2.26 6.37 11.04
N ASP A 132 1.31 7.23 11.45
CA ASP A 132 0.28 6.87 12.42
C ASP A 132 -0.59 5.70 11.90
N LEU A 133 -1.03 5.73 10.64
CA LEU A 133 -1.78 4.64 10.02
C LEU A 133 -0.98 3.33 10.04
N CYS A 134 0.28 3.34 9.62
CA CYS A 134 1.18 2.18 9.63
C CYS A 134 1.34 1.57 11.02
N SER A 135 1.28 2.38 12.07
CA SER A 135 1.40 1.89 13.47
C SER A 135 0.21 1.02 13.91
N HIS A 136 -0.90 1.07 13.17
CA HIS A 136 -2.10 0.27 13.41
C HIS A 136 -2.21 -0.93 12.44
N ALA A 137 -1.24 -1.12 11.56
CA ALA A 137 -1.21 -2.20 10.58
C ALA A 137 -0.57 -3.48 11.13
N ASP A 138 -0.97 -4.63 10.57
CA ASP A 138 -0.31 -5.92 10.81
C ASP A 138 0.88 -6.12 9.86
N LEU A 139 0.78 -5.55 8.65
CA LEU A 139 1.79 -5.58 7.60
C LEU A 139 1.87 -4.22 6.90
N ILE A 140 3.08 -3.72 6.69
CA ILE A 140 3.34 -2.56 5.84
C ILE A 140 4.25 -2.94 4.68
N VAL A 141 4.01 -2.30 3.50
CA VAL A 141 4.70 -2.67 2.24
C VAL A 141 5.35 -1.42 1.61
N PRO A 142 6.21 -0.68 2.32
CA PRO A 142 6.86 0.49 1.77
C PRO A 142 7.87 0.14 0.68
N ASN A 143 8.06 1.01 -0.32
CA ASN A 143 9.28 0.99 -1.12
C ASN A 143 10.45 1.64 -0.34
N VAL A 144 11.68 1.61 -0.89
CA VAL A 144 12.87 2.16 -0.21
C VAL A 144 12.77 3.66 0.11
N THR A 145 12.05 4.43 -0.70
CA THR A 145 11.80 5.86 -0.49
C THR A 145 10.82 6.07 0.67
N GLU A 146 9.74 5.34 0.66
CA GLU A 146 8.69 5.38 1.70
C GLU A 146 9.22 4.90 3.04
N ALA A 147 10.05 3.85 3.02
CA ALA A 147 10.74 3.39 4.23
C ALA A 147 11.61 4.49 4.85
N ALA A 148 12.35 5.24 4.03
CA ALA A 148 13.13 6.37 4.50
C ALA A 148 12.24 7.50 5.05
N LEU A 149 11.14 7.83 4.36
CA LEU A 149 10.18 8.84 4.82
C LEU A 149 9.56 8.49 6.18
N LEU A 150 9.11 7.24 6.35
CA LEU A 150 8.54 6.77 7.61
C LEU A 150 9.55 6.75 8.76
N LEU A 151 10.83 6.56 8.47
CA LEU A 151 11.91 6.56 9.45
C LEU A 151 12.51 7.93 9.72
N GLY A 152 12.18 8.95 8.92
CA GLY A 152 12.82 10.27 8.95
C GLY A 152 14.28 10.23 8.49
N ASP A 153 14.65 9.26 7.67
CA ASP A 153 15.98 9.11 7.10
C ASP A 153 16.17 10.02 5.87
N PRO A 154 17.42 10.35 5.50
CA PRO A 154 17.71 10.97 4.22
C PRO A 154 17.16 10.12 3.07
N LEU A 155 16.56 10.76 2.07
CA LEU A 155 15.97 10.06 0.92
C LEU A 155 17.07 9.38 0.09
N PRO A 156 16.97 8.08 -0.19
CA PRO A 156 17.97 7.36 -0.95
C PRO A 156 17.88 7.70 -2.44
N GLY A 157 19.02 7.82 -3.11
CA GLY A 157 19.05 7.87 -4.57
C GLY A 157 18.75 6.50 -5.18
N VAL A 158 19.49 5.48 -4.73
CA VAL A 158 19.29 4.05 -5.07
C VAL A 158 19.47 3.26 -3.78
N GLY A 159 18.46 2.49 -3.39
CA GLY A 159 18.52 1.68 -2.16
C GLY A 159 19.38 0.44 -2.33
N SER A 160 20.37 0.24 -1.45
CA SER A 160 21.09 -1.04 -1.37
C SER A 160 20.28 -2.10 -0.60
N ALA A 161 20.65 -3.37 -0.76
CA ALA A 161 20.01 -4.46 -0.02
C ALA A 161 20.24 -4.33 1.49
N GLU A 162 21.44 -3.91 1.90
CA GLU A 162 21.81 -3.71 3.31
C GLU A 162 21.02 -2.55 3.91
N GLN A 163 20.85 -1.46 3.16
CA GLN A 163 20.03 -0.32 3.59
C GLN A 163 18.56 -0.74 3.76
N ALA A 164 18.00 -1.45 2.76
CA ALA A 164 16.63 -1.94 2.83
C ALA A 164 16.42 -2.91 4.00
N ALA A 165 17.39 -3.79 4.30
CA ALA A 165 17.34 -4.69 5.43
C ALA A 165 17.37 -3.93 6.77
N ALA A 166 18.23 -2.92 6.89
CA ALA A 166 18.28 -2.06 8.07
C ALA A 166 16.99 -1.26 8.26
N GLN A 167 16.41 -0.72 7.18
CA GLN A 167 15.11 -0.04 7.20
C GLN A 167 13.98 -0.99 7.62
N ALA A 168 13.89 -2.19 6.99
CA ALA A 168 12.89 -3.18 7.33
C ALA A 168 12.95 -3.56 8.82
N ALA A 169 14.15 -3.83 9.35
CA ALA A 169 14.35 -4.16 10.76
C ALA A 169 13.90 -3.02 11.70
N ARG A 170 14.21 -1.76 11.36
CA ARG A 170 13.77 -0.59 12.15
C ARG A 170 12.26 -0.38 12.09
N LEU A 171 11.64 -0.58 10.92
CA LEU A 171 10.21 -0.43 10.71
C LEU A 171 9.37 -1.47 11.47
N THR A 172 9.96 -2.60 11.91
CA THR A 172 9.26 -3.55 12.79
C THR A 172 8.87 -2.96 14.15
N ARG A 173 9.41 -1.80 14.51
CA ARG A 173 8.95 -1.03 15.69
C ARG A 173 7.59 -0.37 15.45
N ILE A 174 7.26 -0.08 14.18
CA ILE A 174 6.01 0.56 13.75
C ILE A 174 4.95 -0.52 13.53
N ALA A 175 5.22 -1.50 12.64
CA ALA A 175 4.29 -2.58 12.32
C ALA A 175 4.94 -3.95 12.61
N PRO A 176 4.17 -4.99 12.99
CA PRO A 176 4.71 -6.33 13.27
C PRO A 176 5.45 -6.97 12.10
N GLN A 177 4.98 -6.73 10.88
CA GLN A 177 5.55 -7.27 9.65
C GLN A 177 5.82 -6.14 8.66
N VAL A 178 6.95 -6.22 7.98
CA VAL A 178 7.40 -5.20 7.01
C VAL A 178 7.99 -5.89 5.78
N VAL A 179 7.61 -5.42 4.61
CA VAL A 179 8.25 -5.82 3.35
C VAL A 179 8.66 -4.57 2.58
N VAL A 180 9.94 -4.27 2.56
CA VAL A 180 10.50 -3.16 1.76
C VAL A 180 10.68 -3.61 0.33
N THR A 181 10.01 -2.93 -0.61
CA THR A 181 9.99 -3.25 -2.05
C THR A 181 10.91 -2.33 -2.85
N GLY A 182 11.08 -2.61 -4.15
CA GLY A 182 11.85 -1.76 -5.05
C GLY A 182 13.35 -1.76 -4.80
N VAL A 183 13.88 -2.81 -4.16
CA VAL A 183 15.31 -2.94 -3.84
C VAL A 183 16.10 -3.34 -5.08
N THR A 184 16.83 -2.41 -5.67
CA THR A 184 17.57 -2.62 -6.93
C THR A 184 19.07 -2.95 -6.74
N GLY A 185 19.61 -2.83 -5.52
CA GLY A 185 21.02 -3.14 -5.20
C GLY A 185 21.36 -4.62 -5.11
N LEU A 186 20.40 -5.53 -5.30
CA LEU A 186 20.59 -6.97 -5.21
C LEU A 186 21.40 -7.51 -6.38
N GLY A 187 22.50 -8.25 -6.07
CA GLY A 187 23.31 -8.93 -7.09
C GLY A 187 23.95 -8.01 -8.14
N GLY A 188 24.45 -6.84 -7.73
CA GLY A 188 25.17 -5.91 -8.61
C GLY A 188 24.28 -5.15 -9.58
N GLY A 189 23.04 -4.83 -9.19
CA GLY A 189 22.10 -4.01 -9.99
C GLY A 189 21.38 -4.75 -11.12
N ARG A 190 21.59 -6.05 -11.26
CA ARG A 190 20.89 -6.87 -12.27
C ARG A 190 19.54 -7.42 -11.81
N TYR A 191 19.22 -7.24 -10.55
CA TYR A 191 18.02 -7.78 -9.91
C TYR A 191 17.24 -6.66 -9.22
N ILE A 192 15.95 -6.83 -9.17
CA ILE A 192 15.04 -6.09 -8.30
C ILE A 192 14.44 -7.08 -7.29
N GLY A 193 14.09 -6.62 -6.12
CA GLY A 193 13.50 -7.52 -5.13
C GLY A 193 12.87 -6.79 -3.97
N CYS A 194 12.62 -7.55 -2.93
CA CYS A 194 12.12 -7.05 -1.66
C CYS A 194 12.92 -7.64 -0.51
N VAL A 195 12.89 -6.95 0.62
CA VAL A 195 13.45 -7.39 1.89
C VAL A 195 12.34 -7.35 2.93
N GLY A 196 12.09 -8.50 3.57
CA GLY A 196 11.09 -8.63 4.62
C GLY A 196 11.73 -8.77 5.98
N ALA A 197 11.02 -8.28 7.01
CA ALA A 197 11.34 -8.47 8.42
C ALA A 197 10.06 -8.62 9.24
N ALA A 198 10.13 -9.44 10.28
CA ALA A 198 9.08 -9.54 11.28
C ALA A 198 9.65 -9.21 12.66
N ARG A 199 8.82 -8.65 13.53
CA ARG A 199 9.21 -8.32 14.91
C ARG A 199 9.64 -9.57 15.66
N GLY A 200 10.90 -9.62 16.09
CA GLY A 200 11.48 -10.78 16.79
C GLY A 200 11.77 -11.99 15.90
N GLY A 201 11.62 -11.86 14.57
CA GLY A 201 11.92 -12.89 13.58
C GLY A 201 13.17 -12.59 12.75
N GLU A 202 13.55 -13.56 11.94
CA GLU A 202 14.62 -13.38 10.97
C GLU A 202 14.12 -12.60 9.73
N GLY A 203 15.02 -11.80 9.14
CA GLY A 203 14.76 -11.12 7.87
C GLY A 203 14.98 -12.06 6.69
N TYR A 204 14.36 -11.76 5.56
CA TYR A 204 14.55 -12.47 4.30
C TYR A 204 14.66 -11.50 3.12
N ALA A 205 15.25 -11.94 2.03
CA ALA A 205 15.29 -11.20 0.78
C ALA A 205 14.90 -12.11 -0.39
N VAL A 206 14.09 -11.57 -1.30
CA VAL A 206 13.69 -12.23 -2.54
C VAL A 206 14.06 -11.33 -3.71
N LYS A 207 14.60 -11.89 -4.79
CA LYS A 207 15.00 -11.14 -5.98
C LYS A 207 14.57 -11.82 -7.27
N THR A 208 14.31 -11.01 -8.29
CA THR A 208 14.03 -11.44 -9.67
C THR A 208 14.85 -10.58 -10.65
N PRO A 209 15.16 -11.06 -11.86
CA PRO A 209 15.84 -10.23 -12.85
C PRO A 209 15.13 -8.91 -13.09
N LEU A 210 15.90 -7.80 -13.05
CA LEU A 210 15.36 -6.47 -13.32
C LEU A 210 14.97 -6.36 -14.80
N GLN A 211 13.72 -6.00 -15.06
CA GLN A 211 13.27 -5.68 -16.41
C GLN A 211 13.61 -4.23 -16.76
N PRO A 212 14.10 -3.94 -17.98
CA PRO A 212 14.55 -2.59 -18.36
C PRO A 212 13.40 -1.61 -18.62
N ARG A 213 12.17 -2.01 -18.38
CA ARG A 213 10.97 -1.19 -18.56
C ARG A 213 10.31 -0.90 -17.20
N MET A 214 9.83 0.33 -17.06
CA MET A 214 9.00 0.72 -15.91
C MET A 214 7.54 0.36 -16.18
N PHE A 215 6.88 -0.24 -15.19
CA PHE A 215 5.46 -0.57 -15.24
C PHE A 215 4.78 0.06 -14.02
N HIS A 216 3.73 0.84 -14.26
CA HIS A 216 2.89 1.36 -13.19
C HIS A 216 2.04 0.24 -12.57
N GLY A 217 1.70 0.36 -11.29
CA GLY A 217 0.85 -0.60 -10.58
C GLY A 217 1.55 -1.89 -10.15
N THR A 218 2.88 -2.00 -10.32
CA THR A 218 3.62 -3.19 -9.87
C THR A 218 3.62 -3.32 -8.34
N GLY A 219 3.62 -2.21 -7.60
CA GLY A 219 3.44 -2.18 -6.15
C GLY A 219 2.08 -2.73 -5.75
N ASP A 220 1.01 -2.25 -6.41
CA ASP A 220 -0.36 -2.71 -6.17
C ASP A 220 -0.53 -4.22 -6.44
N ILE A 221 0.08 -4.73 -7.55
CA ILE A 221 0.09 -6.17 -7.85
C ILE A 221 0.83 -6.92 -6.75
N PHE A 222 2.03 -6.46 -6.38
CA PHE A 222 2.84 -7.10 -5.35
C PHE A 222 2.09 -7.21 -4.03
N ALA A 223 1.55 -6.10 -3.52
CA ALA A 223 0.81 -6.08 -2.27
C ALA A 223 -0.50 -6.89 -2.32
N SER A 224 -1.13 -7.02 -3.52
CA SER A 224 -2.34 -7.84 -3.70
C SER A 224 -2.07 -9.34 -3.68
N VAL A 225 -0.84 -9.77 -4.00
CA VAL A 225 -0.44 -11.19 -4.04
C VAL A 225 0.18 -11.63 -2.72
N LEU A 226 0.70 -10.69 -1.93
CA LEU A 226 1.36 -10.92 -0.64
C LEU A 226 0.35 -11.34 0.44
#